data_e1502a71d450195e4039d5b3ff8b7f86
#
_entry.id   e1502a71d450195e4039d5b3ff8b7f86
#
_cell.length_a   1.000
_cell.length_b   1.000
_cell.length_c   1.000
_cell.angle_alpha   90.00
_cell.angle_beta   90.00
_cell.angle_gamma   90.00
#
_symmetry.space_group_name_H-M   'P 1'
#
loop_
_entity.id
_entity.type
_entity.pdbx_description
1 polymer ?
#
loop_
_entity_poly.entity_id
_entity_poly.type
_entity_poly.pdbx_seq_one_letter_code
_entity_poly.pdbx_strand_id
1 'polypeptide(L)'
;MLNLVLLNVDGVECRYGSFKVLENVSLSVNEGDFVGILGPNGSGKTTLLKSISRSLKPQRGAILLDGADIYNLKGSDVARKMAVVPQDSAISFSFAALDIVLMGRNPHMTRFQMEGEKDMAIARKAMELTNTWHLSGRPINELSGGERQRVIIARALAQEPKILLLDEPMTHLDIINQLEIMDLVKNLCVKEKLIVLAVFHDLNLAARYCTSSILLKDGKVFSAGNLDEVLTSENIRNVFRVNAIVKKHVVTNSLFILPLSPQKSSPARKCSIHLICGAGTGAALMKILSDEGYSVTAGVLNVLDTDFETAQFLKIPVTTEAPFSPITEKTQKANLAMMSKASTIVVTSVPFGHGNLQNLENAKKALEKGIPTIVIDEVPIESRDFTQGKAKELFADLKRLGAEFVKNQNELFQSLNVSEEKTRHAEEEKARILSHLKPGTTFKEKDIASKCGKTNGETGNK
;
A
#
# COMPACT_ATOMS: atom_id res chain seq x y z
N MET A 1 36.57 2.99 6.14
CA MET A 1 36.48 2.61 7.57
C MET A 1 35.54 1.44 7.64
N LEU A 2 35.97 0.28 8.14
CA LEU A 2 35.10 -0.88 8.40
C LEU A 2 34.09 -0.44 9.45
N ASN A 3 32.81 -0.42 9.08
CA ASN A 3 31.73 -0.21 10.04
C ASN A 3 31.79 -1.35 11.06
N LEU A 4 32.13 -1.03 12.31
CA LEU A 4 32.12 -2.03 13.38
C LEU A 4 30.68 -2.45 13.62
N VAL A 5 30.38 -3.72 13.38
CA VAL A 5 29.10 -4.33 13.74
C VAL A 5 28.99 -4.32 15.25
N LEU A 6 28.08 -3.52 15.80
CA LEU A 6 27.91 -3.40 17.25
C LEU A 6 26.92 -4.43 17.81
N LEU A 7 25.86 -4.75 17.05
CA LEU A 7 24.87 -5.74 17.42
C LEU A 7 24.72 -6.78 16.30
N ASN A 8 24.92 -8.04 16.65
CA ASN A 8 24.70 -9.16 15.74
C ASN A 8 23.77 -10.18 16.38
N VAL A 9 22.72 -10.54 15.68
CA VAL A 9 21.77 -11.61 16.02
C VAL A 9 22.05 -12.74 15.04
N ASP A 10 22.34 -13.93 15.53
CA ASP A 10 22.73 -15.07 14.71
C ASP A 10 21.88 -16.30 15.02
N GLY A 11 21.06 -16.72 14.06
CA GLY A 11 20.28 -17.95 14.10
C GLY A 11 19.30 -18.06 15.28
N VAL A 12 18.74 -16.94 15.75
CA VAL A 12 17.91 -16.90 16.95
C VAL A 12 16.59 -17.64 16.76
N GLU A 13 16.30 -18.58 17.68
CA GLU A 13 15.00 -19.24 17.83
C GLU A 13 14.38 -18.94 19.19
N CYS A 14 13.11 -18.54 19.19
CA CYS A 14 12.35 -18.27 20.42
C CYS A 14 11.03 -19.06 20.43
N ARG A 15 10.66 -19.58 21.62
CA ARG A 15 9.40 -20.30 21.84
C ARG A 15 8.70 -19.83 23.09
N TYR A 16 7.38 -19.89 23.08
CA TYR A 16 6.52 -19.83 24.27
C TYR A 16 5.85 -21.19 24.45
N GLY A 17 6.32 -21.96 25.42
CA GLY A 17 5.91 -23.35 25.58
C GLY A 17 6.27 -24.18 24.34
N SER A 18 5.30 -24.83 23.73
CA SER A 18 5.46 -25.60 22.48
C SER A 18 5.43 -24.73 21.21
N PHE A 19 4.96 -23.48 21.29
CA PHE A 19 4.75 -22.63 20.13
C PHE A 19 6.05 -21.89 19.75
N LYS A 20 6.58 -22.15 18.54
CA LYS A 20 7.75 -21.47 17.97
C LYS A 20 7.31 -20.12 17.42
N VAL A 21 7.90 -19.02 17.92
CA VAL A 21 7.59 -17.65 17.51
C VAL A 21 8.67 -17.06 16.61
N LEU A 22 9.95 -17.41 16.85
CA LEU A 22 11.06 -17.03 15.98
C LEU A 22 11.81 -18.29 15.53
N GLU A 23 12.20 -18.31 14.27
CA GLU A 23 12.91 -19.43 13.66
C GLU A 23 14.07 -18.93 12.79
N ASN A 24 15.30 -19.20 13.24
CA ASN A 24 16.54 -18.90 12.53
C ASN A 24 16.64 -17.41 12.08
N VAL A 25 16.38 -16.49 13.00
CA VAL A 25 16.44 -15.05 12.72
C VAL A 25 17.87 -14.55 12.86
N SER A 26 18.41 -13.94 11.79
CA SER A 26 19.73 -13.33 11.78
C SER A 26 19.65 -11.91 11.25
N LEU A 27 20.40 -10.99 11.88
CA LEU A 27 20.56 -9.59 11.47
C LEU A 27 21.80 -8.99 12.07
N SER A 28 22.37 -8.00 11.39
CA SER A 28 23.51 -7.22 11.87
C SER A 28 23.21 -5.74 11.78
N VAL A 29 23.56 -4.96 12.79
CA VAL A 29 23.28 -3.53 12.88
C VAL A 29 24.56 -2.78 13.25
N ASN A 30 24.81 -1.68 12.57
CA ASN A 30 26.00 -0.87 12.72
C ASN A 30 25.69 0.48 13.40
N GLU A 31 26.73 1.18 13.83
CA GLU A 31 26.59 2.53 14.39
C GLU A 31 25.87 3.48 13.41
N GLY A 32 24.89 4.20 13.92
CA GLY A 32 24.09 5.15 13.14
C GLY A 32 22.99 4.51 12.26
N ASP A 33 22.78 3.19 12.35
CA ASP A 33 21.67 2.55 11.66
C ASP A 33 20.35 2.81 12.38
N PHE A 34 19.33 3.16 11.59
CA PHE A 34 17.93 3.20 12.03
C PHE A 34 17.17 2.08 11.35
N VAL A 35 16.99 0.97 12.03
CA VAL A 35 16.39 -0.25 11.49
C VAL A 35 14.92 -0.37 11.86
N GLY A 36 14.06 -0.47 10.86
CA GLY A 36 12.63 -0.76 11.04
C GLY A 36 12.36 -2.26 11.09
N ILE A 37 11.72 -2.74 12.16
CA ILE A 37 11.22 -4.12 12.25
C ILE A 37 9.75 -4.11 11.88
N LEU A 38 9.43 -4.72 10.73
CA LEU A 38 8.13 -4.68 10.07
C LEU A 38 7.54 -6.09 9.96
N GLY A 39 6.22 -6.17 9.82
CA GLY A 39 5.52 -7.44 9.62
C GLY A 39 4.12 -7.42 10.23
N PRO A 40 3.26 -8.38 9.88
CA PRO A 40 1.90 -8.48 10.42
C PRO A 40 1.91 -8.77 11.93
N ASN A 41 0.73 -8.66 12.55
CA ASN A 41 0.56 -9.05 13.94
C ASN A 41 0.88 -10.54 14.10
N GLY A 42 1.59 -10.88 15.17
CA GLY A 42 2.02 -12.26 15.42
C GLY A 42 3.26 -12.72 14.64
N SER A 43 3.89 -11.88 13.82
CA SER A 43 5.11 -12.25 13.07
C SER A 43 6.38 -12.38 13.93
N GLY A 44 6.34 -12.01 15.22
CA GLY A 44 7.46 -12.16 16.15
C GLY A 44 8.25 -10.87 16.43
N LYS A 45 7.81 -9.68 15.98
CA LYS A 45 8.52 -8.39 16.16
C LYS A 45 8.90 -8.09 17.61
N THR A 46 7.91 -8.03 18.50
CA THR A 46 8.11 -7.81 19.95
C THR A 46 8.94 -8.92 20.58
N THR A 47 8.80 -10.17 20.13
CA THR A 47 9.61 -11.29 20.62
C THR A 47 11.08 -11.13 20.24
N LEU A 48 11.36 -10.65 19.03
CA LEU A 48 12.73 -10.32 18.60
C LEU A 48 13.32 -9.22 19.49
N LEU A 49 12.61 -8.10 19.71
CA LEU A 49 13.07 -7.06 20.63
C LEU A 49 13.27 -7.57 22.06
N LYS A 50 12.37 -8.41 22.58
CA LYS A 50 12.52 -9.04 23.90
C LYS A 50 13.76 -9.95 23.97
N SER A 51 14.11 -10.65 22.91
CA SER A 51 15.33 -11.45 22.90
C SER A 51 16.59 -10.59 22.87
N ILE A 52 16.59 -9.51 22.07
CA ILE A 52 17.70 -8.56 21.99
C ILE A 52 17.89 -7.83 23.33
N SER A 53 16.79 -7.44 24.00
CA SER A 53 16.84 -6.75 25.31
C SER A 53 17.11 -7.67 26.51
N ARG A 54 17.36 -8.98 26.30
CA ARG A 54 17.50 -10.01 27.35
C ARG A 54 16.25 -10.28 28.18
N SER A 55 15.10 -9.74 27.81
CA SER A 55 13.82 -10.03 28.49
C SER A 55 13.32 -11.45 28.19
N LEU A 56 13.77 -12.06 27.09
CA LEU A 56 13.45 -13.43 26.70
C LEU A 56 14.72 -14.12 26.15
N LYS A 57 15.22 -15.15 26.85
CA LYS A 57 16.38 -15.91 26.38
C LYS A 57 15.98 -16.80 25.20
N PRO A 58 16.68 -16.72 24.03
CA PRO A 58 16.45 -17.63 22.92
C PRO A 58 16.84 -19.06 23.28
N GLN A 59 16.16 -20.03 22.69
CA GLN A 59 16.49 -21.46 22.86
C GLN A 59 17.67 -21.86 21.98
N ARG A 60 17.88 -21.20 20.86
CA ARG A 60 19.01 -21.40 19.95
C ARG A 60 19.46 -20.07 19.39
N GLY A 61 20.68 -20.06 18.85
CA GLY A 61 21.34 -18.88 18.31
C GLY A 61 22.04 -18.04 19.38
N ALA A 62 22.64 -16.95 18.96
CA ALA A 62 23.37 -16.02 19.81
C ALA A 62 23.03 -14.58 19.49
N ILE A 63 23.12 -13.70 20.48
CA ILE A 63 23.00 -12.26 20.29
C ILE A 63 24.28 -11.63 20.83
N LEU A 64 25.07 -11.06 19.92
CA LEU A 64 26.36 -10.52 20.23
C LEU A 64 26.30 -9.00 20.30
N LEU A 65 26.82 -8.42 21.37
CA LEU A 65 27.03 -7.00 21.57
C LEU A 65 28.54 -6.75 21.66
N ASP A 66 29.11 -5.97 20.74
CA ASP A 66 30.55 -5.78 20.63
C ASP A 66 31.32 -7.13 20.54
N GLY A 67 30.75 -8.12 19.86
CA GLY A 67 31.34 -9.46 19.71
C GLY A 67 31.16 -10.41 20.89
N ALA A 68 30.58 -9.97 22.02
CA ALA A 68 30.31 -10.79 23.20
C ALA A 68 28.81 -11.16 23.31
N ASP A 69 28.53 -12.44 23.63
CA ASP A 69 27.14 -12.87 23.85
C ASP A 69 26.54 -12.13 25.04
N ILE A 70 25.41 -11.43 24.78
CA ILE A 70 24.72 -10.62 25.81
C ILE A 70 24.27 -11.43 27.02
N TYR A 71 24.02 -12.73 26.86
CA TYR A 71 23.59 -13.60 27.94
C TYR A 71 24.72 -14.03 28.85
N ASN A 72 25.99 -13.87 28.42
CA ASN A 72 27.18 -14.09 29.21
C ASN A 72 27.71 -12.82 29.88
N LEU A 73 27.21 -11.63 29.49
CA LEU A 73 27.56 -10.36 30.11
C LEU A 73 26.76 -10.10 31.38
N LYS A 74 27.26 -9.22 32.29
CA LYS A 74 26.46 -8.72 33.41
C LYS A 74 25.29 -7.89 32.90
N GLY A 75 24.13 -7.99 33.55
CA GLY A 75 22.93 -7.23 33.17
C GLY A 75 23.15 -5.72 33.15
N SER A 76 23.91 -5.18 34.12
CA SER A 76 24.29 -3.77 34.19
C SER A 76 25.11 -3.33 32.99
N ASP A 77 26.03 -4.18 32.49
CA ASP A 77 26.93 -3.81 31.38
C ASP A 77 26.15 -3.76 30.05
N VAL A 78 25.19 -4.66 29.86
CA VAL A 78 24.27 -4.61 28.73
C VAL A 78 23.34 -3.39 28.84
N ALA A 79 22.79 -3.14 30.05
CA ALA A 79 21.90 -2.02 30.29
C ALA A 79 22.58 -0.65 30.11
N ARG A 80 23.90 -0.52 30.35
CA ARG A 80 24.66 0.71 30.03
C ARG A 80 24.77 0.98 28.53
N LYS A 81 24.65 -0.04 27.69
CA LYS A 81 24.80 0.08 26.24
C LYS A 81 23.48 0.04 25.47
N MET A 82 22.43 -0.50 26.09
CA MET A 82 21.16 -0.75 25.43
C MET A 82 20.00 -0.30 26.30
N ALA A 83 19.18 0.61 25.78
CA ALA A 83 17.95 1.05 26.44
C ALA A 83 16.71 0.59 25.66
N VAL A 84 15.60 0.43 26.38
CA VAL A 84 14.32 -0.04 25.83
C VAL A 84 13.21 0.96 26.14
N VAL A 85 12.48 1.35 25.12
CA VAL A 85 11.20 2.05 25.23
C VAL A 85 10.10 1.03 24.93
N PRO A 86 9.36 0.56 25.94
CA PRO A 86 8.33 -0.46 25.75
C PRO A 86 7.07 0.13 25.11
N GLN A 87 6.22 -0.72 24.52
CA GLN A 87 4.94 -0.36 23.93
C GLN A 87 3.97 0.21 24.96
N ASP A 88 3.86 -0.44 26.13
CA ASP A 88 3.03 0.02 27.25
C ASP A 88 3.93 0.65 28.32
N SER A 89 3.71 1.92 28.55
CA SER A 89 4.43 2.74 29.52
C SER A 89 3.52 3.11 30.71
N ALA A 90 2.48 2.31 30.99
CA ALA A 90 1.57 2.55 32.11
C ALA A 90 2.36 2.50 33.44
N ILE A 91 2.47 3.65 34.09
CA ILE A 91 3.06 3.80 35.41
C ILE A 91 1.93 4.01 36.41
N SER A 92 1.73 3.02 37.27
CA SER A 92 0.60 3.01 38.24
C SER A 92 0.81 3.96 39.42
N PHE A 93 2.02 4.47 39.60
CA PHE A 93 2.38 5.33 40.74
C PHE A 93 2.60 6.77 40.26
N SER A 94 2.31 7.73 41.16
CA SER A 94 2.41 9.16 40.93
C SER A 94 3.82 9.70 41.22
N PHE A 95 4.83 9.23 40.41
CA PHE A 95 6.18 9.77 40.49
C PHE A 95 6.30 11.06 39.65
N ALA A 96 7.17 11.98 40.07
CA ALA A 96 7.51 13.12 39.23
C ALA A 96 8.21 12.66 37.95
N ALA A 97 8.03 13.42 36.86
CA ALA A 97 8.67 13.11 35.58
C ALA A 97 10.19 13.00 35.70
N LEU A 98 10.81 13.83 36.53
CA LEU A 98 12.25 13.78 36.80
C LEU A 98 12.66 12.46 37.48
N ASP A 99 11.87 11.97 38.45
CA ASP A 99 12.18 10.71 39.13
C ASP A 99 12.15 9.53 38.14
N ILE A 100 11.21 9.54 37.22
CA ILE A 100 11.13 8.54 36.14
C ILE A 100 12.39 8.59 35.27
N VAL A 101 12.87 9.77 34.91
CA VAL A 101 14.07 9.92 34.09
C VAL A 101 15.32 9.49 34.84
N LEU A 102 15.43 9.80 36.12
CA LEU A 102 16.53 9.38 36.99
C LEU A 102 16.61 7.85 37.14
N MET A 103 15.49 7.11 37.06
CA MET A 103 15.52 5.64 37.00
C MET A 103 16.36 5.12 35.82
N GLY A 104 16.55 5.90 34.76
CA GLY A 104 17.46 5.58 33.67
C GLY A 104 18.91 5.52 34.08
N ARG A 105 19.30 6.12 35.23
CA ARG A 105 20.67 6.09 35.77
C ARG A 105 21.00 4.82 36.55
N ASN A 106 20.00 4.00 36.92
CA ASN A 106 20.18 2.77 37.73
C ASN A 106 21.35 1.87 37.25
N PRO A 107 21.57 1.62 35.94
CA PRO A 107 22.69 0.79 35.49
C PRO A 107 24.08 1.36 35.81
N HIS A 108 24.17 2.66 36.06
CA HIS A 108 25.42 3.38 36.35
C HIS A 108 25.70 3.50 37.84
N MET A 109 24.71 3.21 38.69
CA MET A 109 24.82 3.32 40.13
C MET A 109 25.14 1.98 40.78
N THR A 110 25.81 2.04 41.91
CA THR A 110 26.00 0.87 42.77
C THR A 110 24.80 0.66 43.71
N ARG A 111 24.68 -0.53 44.25
CA ARG A 111 23.61 -0.85 45.22
C ARG A 111 23.68 0.12 46.42
N PHE A 112 22.58 0.79 46.72
CA PHE A 112 22.44 1.81 47.78
C PHE A 112 23.11 3.18 47.47
N GLN A 113 23.61 3.41 46.27
CA GLN A 113 24.04 4.74 45.85
C GLN A 113 22.83 5.61 45.58
N MET A 114 22.84 6.85 46.10
CA MET A 114 21.86 7.88 45.71
C MET A 114 22.35 8.61 44.48
N GLU A 115 21.43 9.20 43.75
CA GLU A 115 21.71 10.02 42.56
C GLU A 115 22.58 11.24 42.95
N GLY A 116 23.67 11.42 42.24
CA GLY A 116 24.57 12.54 42.44
C GLY A 116 24.32 13.70 41.43
N GLU A 117 25.10 14.78 41.57
CA GLU A 117 25.01 15.95 40.67
C GLU A 117 25.22 15.54 39.19
N LYS A 118 26.08 14.57 38.93
CA LYS A 118 26.31 14.05 37.58
C LYS A 118 25.05 13.37 37.00
N ASP A 119 24.36 12.59 37.79
CA ASP A 119 23.15 11.88 37.34
C ASP A 119 22.02 12.87 37.09
N MET A 120 21.91 13.87 37.96
CA MET A 120 20.96 14.98 37.79
C MET A 120 21.24 15.78 36.50
N ALA A 121 22.51 16.09 36.22
CA ALA A 121 22.90 16.81 35.00
C ALA A 121 22.58 16.01 33.72
N ILE A 122 22.79 14.65 33.75
CA ILE A 122 22.45 13.78 32.62
C ILE A 122 20.94 13.69 32.44
N ALA A 123 20.18 13.49 33.53
CA ALA A 123 18.71 13.45 33.49
C ALA A 123 18.14 14.77 32.93
N ARG A 124 18.66 15.91 33.39
CA ARG A 124 18.29 17.22 32.86
C ARG A 124 18.57 17.34 31.37
N LYS A 125 19.78 16.98 30.91
CA LYS A 125 20.14 16.98 29.47
C LYS A 125 19.17 16.10 28.65
N ALA A 126 18.86 14.91 29.14
CA ALA A 126 17.93 14.01 28.49
C ALA A 126 16.50 14.61 28.39
N MET A 127 16.03 15.27 29.46
CA MET A 127 14.74 15.96 29.46
C MET A 127 14.74 17.22 28.56
N GLU A 128 15.84 17.97 28.48
CA GLU A 128 15.98 19.09 27.55
C GLU A 128 15.95 18.61 26.08
N LEU A 129 16.65 17.52 25.75
CA LEU A 129 16.65 16.91 24.42
C LEU A 129 15.24 16.47 23.99
N THR A 130 14.42 15.99 24.93
CA THR A 130 13.04 15.56 24.66
C THR A 130 11.99 16.63 24.87
N ASN A 131 12.43 17.88 25.14
CA ASN A 131 11.56 19.00 25.47
C ASN A 131 10.57 18.72 26.62
N THR A 132 11.07 18.09 27.71
CA THR A 132 10.25 17.71 28.87
C THR A 132 10.75 18.31 30.19
N TRP A 133 11.83 19.11 30.21
CA TRP A 133 12.40 19.68 31.43
C TRP A 133 11.38 20.54 32.20
N HIS A 134 10.52 21.26 31.50
CA HIS A 134 9.45 22.08 32.12
C HIS A 134 8.37 21.23 32.84
N LEU A 135 8.36 19.92 32.61
CA LEU A 135 7.46 18.94 33.25
C LEU A 135 8.12 18.22 34.43
N SER A 136 9.37 18.53 34.77
CA SER A 136 10.20 17.74 35.71
C SER A 136 9.54 17.47 37.05
N GLY A 137 8.81 18.44 37.61
CA GLY A 137 8.11 18.30 38.89
C GLY A 137 6.66 17.79 38.78
N ARG A 138 6.13 17.59 37.56
CA ARG A 138 4.74 17.11 37.38
C ARG A 138 4.64 15.60 37.52
N PRO A 139 3.59 15.09 38.14
CA PRO A 139 3.30 13.66 38.21
C PRO A 139 3.12 13.05 36.79
N ILE A 140 3.74 11.89 36.53
CA ILE A 140 3.73 11.24 35.21
C ILE A 140 2.30 10.88 34.74
N ASN A 141 1.41 10.57 35.65
CA ASN A 141 0.01 10.22 35.39
C ASN A 141 -0.87 11.44 35.00
N GLU A 142 -0.40 12.66 35.24
CA GLU A 142 -1.08 13.90 34.84
C GLU A 142 -0.62 14.43 33.48
N LEU A 143 0.37 13.77 32.87
CA LEU A 143 0.89 14.14 31.57
C LEU A 143 0.01 13.59 30.44
N SER A 144 -0.07 14.36 29.35
CA SER A 144 -0.66 13.85 28.10
C SER A 144 0.10 12.64 27.57
N GLY A 145 -0.50 11.85 26.67
CA GLY A 145 0.15 10.68 26.08
C GLY A 145 1.49 11.02 25.43
N GLY A 146 1.56 12.11 24.67
CA GLY A 146 2.78 12.58 24.01
C GLY A 146 3.86 13.06 24.98
N GLU A 147 3.48 13.84 26.02
CA GLU A 147 4.40 14.27 27.08
C GLU A 147 4.97 13.08 27.83
N ARG A 148 4.11 12.14 28.23
CA ARG A 148 4.52 10.90 28.89
C ARG A 148 5.50 10.10 28.05
N GLN A 149 5.23 9.93 26.76
CA GLN A 149 6.11 9.18 25.86
C GLN A 149 7.48 9.86 25.73
N ARG A 150 7.52 11.20 25.65
CA ARG A 150 8.79 11.96 25.65
C ARG A 150 9.56 11.79 26.94
N VAL A 151 8.91 11.74 28.11
CA VAL A 151 9.55 11.44 29.39
C VAL A 151 10.11 10.01 29.44
N ILE A 152 9.40 9.02 28.89
CA ILE A 152 9.92 7.65 28.78
C ILE A 152 11.12 7.56 27.86
N ILE A 153 11.13 8.30 26.76
CA ILE A 153 12.31 8.41 25.89
C ILE A 153 13.46 9.12 26.60
N ALA A 154 13.17 10.21 27.38
CA ALA A 154 14.18 10.86 28.20
C ALA A 154 14.80 9.89 29.23
N ARG A 155 14.01 9.04 29.87
CA ARG A 155 14.49 7.96 30.73
C ARG A 155 15.45 7.02 30.02
N ALA A 156 15.11 6.60 28.80
CA ALA A 156 15.96 5.74 27.99
C ALA A 156 17.27 6.44 27.59
N LEU A 157 17.21 7.72 27.24
CA LEU A 157 18.38 8.53 26.90
C LEU A 157 19.27 8.85 28.11
N ALA A 158 18.70 9.02 29.31
CA ALA A 158 19.44 9.20 30.56
C ALA A 158 20.34 8.00 30.90
N GLN A 159 20.07 6.84 30.30
CA GLN A 159 20.92 5.65 30.40
C GLN A 159 22.21 5.77 29.58
N GLU A 160 22.35 6.80 28.72
CA GLU A 160 23.45 7.03 27.76
C GLU A 160 23.72 5.79 26.89
N PRO A 161 22.68 5.22 26.24
CA PRO A 161 22.81 3.98 25.50
C PRO A 161 23.51 4.19 24.16
N LYS A 162 24.13 3.13 23.61
CA LYS A 162 24.57 3.04 22.23
C LYS A 162 23.47 2.47 21.32
N ILE A 163 22.54 1.69 21.88
CA ILE A 163 21.44 1.05 21.18
C ILE A 163 20.12 1.42 21.87
N LEU A 164 19.17 1.92 21.08
CA LEU A 164 17.81 2.23 21.51
C LEU A 164 16.83 1.27 20.85
N LEU A 165 16.15 0.48 21.63
CA LEU A 165 15.08 -0.41 21.20
C LEU A 165 13.74 0.25 21.46
N LEU A 166 12.92 0.37 20.40
CA LEU A 166 11.60 1.00 20.44
C LEU A 166 10.53 -0.03 20.06
N ASP A 167 9.68 -0.43 21.01
CA ASP A 167 8.57 -1.33 20.72
C ASP A 167 7.28 -0.52 20.54
N GLU A 168 6.92 -0.24 19.27
CA GLU A 168 5.74 0.52 18.88
C GLU A 168 5.59 1.87 19.60
N PRO A 169 6.62 2.74 19.61
CA PRO A 169 6.66 3.92 20.46
C PRO A 169 5.65 5.01 20.09
N MET A 170 4.93 4.84 18.98
CA MET A 170 3.99 5.83 18.41
C MET A 170 2.53 5.51 18.70
N THR A 171 2.24 4.39 19.35
CA THR A 171 0.86 3.96 19.64
C THR A 171 0.14 4.97 20.54
N HIS A 172 -1.08 5.34 20.17
CA HIS A 172 -1.92 6.33 20.88
C HIS A 172 -1.42 7.78 20.88
N LEU A 173 -0.48 8.14 20.00
CA LEU A 173 -0.05 9.52 19.82
C LEU A 173 -0.72 10.15 18.60
N ASP A 174 -0.99 11.45 18.68
CA ASP A 174 -1.39 12.24 17.52
C ASP A 174 -0.22 12.42 16.53
N ILE A 175 -0.55 12.84 15.30
CA ILE A 175 0.41 12.94 14.20
C ILE A 175 1.58 13.89 14.55
N ILE A 176 1.31 15.00 15.23
CA ILE A 176 2.34 16.00 15.57
C ILE A 176 3.34 15.38 16.54
N ASN A 177 2.87 14.77 17.63
CA ASN A 177 3.72 14.11 18.61
C ASN A 177 4.50 12.94 17.99
N GLN A 178 3.89 12.15 17.09
CA GLN A 178 4.60 11.09 16.36
C GLN A 178 5.77 11.64 15.56
N LEU A 179 5.57 12.71 14.80
CA LEU A 179 6.61 13.33 13.96
C LEU A 179 7.73 13.92 14.82
N GLU A 180 7.40 14.67 15.88
CA GLU A 180 8.39 15.28 16.78
C GLU A 180 9.30 14.23 17.45
N ILE A 181 8.71 13.13 17.92
CA ILE A 181 9.46 12.04 18.53
C ILE A 181 10.36 11.34 17.51
N MET A 182 9.84 11.08 16.32
CA MET A 182 10.63 10.41 15.28
C MET A 182 11.75 11.29 14.75
N ASP A 183 11.51 12.59 14.59
CA ASP A 183 12.52 13.56 14.22
C ASP A 183 13.63 13.67 15.30
N LEU A 184 13.25 13.66 16.59
CA LEU A 184 14.21 13.60 17.70
C LEU A 184 15.08 12.33 17.61
N VAL A 185 14.46 11.15 17.52
CA VAL A 185 15.16 9.87 17.45
C VAL A 185 16.09 9.82 16.21
N LYS A 186 15.60 10.30 15.05
CA LYS A 186 16.41 10.39 13.83
C LYS A 186 17.60 11.30 13.99
N ASN A 187 17.41 12.46 14.63
CA ASN A 187 18.51 13.40 14.91
C ASN A 187 19.57 12.79 15.83
N LEU A 188 19.16 12.04 16.86
CA LEU A 188 20.09 11.33 17.75
C LEU A 188 20.82 10.21 17.00
N CYS A 189 20.13 9.47 16.15
CA CYS A 189 20.73 8.43 15.31
C CYS A 189 21.85 9.01 14.43
N VAL A 190 21.61 10.15 13.78
CA VAL A 190 22.58 10.79 12.87
C VAL A 190 23.72 11.49 13.63
N LYS A 191 23.38 12.30 14.66
CA LYS A 191 24.36 13.16 15.34
C LYS A 191 25.20 12.41 16.37
N GLU A 192 24.56 11.53 17.16
CA GLU A 192 25.20 10.80 18.24
C GLU A 192 25.60 9.38 17.83
N LYS A 193 25.40 9.01 16.55
CA LYS A 193 25.62 7.64 16.03
C LYS A 193 24.87 6.55 16.80
N LEU A 194 23.75 6.91 17.40
CA LEU A 194 22.89 6.00 18.12
C LEU A 194 22.34 4.93 17.15
N ILE A 195 22.42 3.68 17.52
CA ILE A 195 21.73 2.60 16.82
C ILE A 195 20.28 2.58 17.28
N VAL A 196 19.34 2.54 16.34
CA VAL A 196 17.91 2.45 16.65
C VAL A 196 17.30 1.23 15.96
N LEU A 197 16.68 0.36 16.76
CA LEU A 197 15.80 -0.69 16.25
C LEU A 197 14.38 -0.39 16.72
N ALA A 198 13.47 -0.16 15.77
CA ALA A 198 12.10 0.22 16.09
C ALA A 198 11.09 -0.70 15.41
N VAL A 199 10.11 -1.17 16.16
CA VAL A 199 8.93 -1.86 15.61
C VAL A 199 7.94 -0.83 15.12
N PHE A 200 7.49 -1.00 13.88
CA PHE A 200 6.48 -0.16 13.27
C PHE A 200 5.28 -0.96 12.79
N HIS A 201 4.09 -0.37 12.94
CA HIS A 201 2.87 -0.80 12.26
C HIS A 201 2.63 0.00 10.97
N ASP A 202 3.00 1.28 10.97
CA ASP A 202 2.88 2.15 9.81
C ASP A 202 4.12 2.04 8.91
N LEU A 203 3.92 1.49 7.72
CA LEU A 203 4.98 1.32 6.71
C LEU A 203 5.47 2.67 6.17
N ASN A 204 4.61 3.70 6.12
CA ASN A 204 5.00 5.03 5.65
C ASN A 204 5.89 5.75 6.66
N LEU A 205 5.62 5.60 7.97
CA LEU A 205 6.52 6.11 9.01
C LEU A 205 7.88 5.40 8.95
N ALA A 206 7.90 4.08 8.82
CA ALA A 206 9.15 3.33 8.64
C ALA A 206 9.91 3.79 7.40
N ALA A 207 9.22 3.95 6.27
CA ALA A 207 9.81 4.41 5.01
C ALA A 207 10.41 5.82 5.09
N ARG A 208 9.86 6.68 5.95
CA ARG A 208 10.34 8.05 6.14
C ARG A 208 11.57 8.15 7.03
N TYR A 209 11.66 7.32 8.07
CA TYR A 209 12.65 7.51 9.14
C TYR A 209 13.79 6.48 9.14
N CYS A 210 13.52 5.24 8.75
CA CYS A 210 14.52 4.19 8.79
C CYS A 210 15.55 4.32 7.66
N THR A 211 16.75 3.82 7.90
CA THR A 211 17.79 3.64 6.87
C THR A 211 17.69 2.29 6.20
N SER A 212 17.25 1.29 6.96
CA SER A 212 17.02 -0.09 6.51
C SER A 212 15.86 -0.71 7.25
N SER A 213 15.38 -1.85 6.78
CA SER A 213 14.28 -2.56 7.44
C SER A 213 14.44 -4.07 7.35
N ILE A 214 13.75 -4.74 8.29
CA ILE A 214 13.60 -6.18 8.34
C ILE A 214 12.11 -6.49 8.29
N LEU A 215 11.72 -7.28 7.33
CA LEU A 215 10.35 -7.73 7.15
C LEU A 215 10.19 -9.14 7.69
N LEU A 216 9.46 -9.29 8.79
CA LEU A 216 9.19 -10.57 9.43
C LEU A 216 7.86 -11.16 8.97
N LYS A 217 7.87 -12.46 8.68
CA LYS A 217 6.68 -13.25 8.39
C LYS A 217 6.79 -14.61 9.06
N ASP A 218 5.75 -15.02 9.77
CA ASP A 218 5.65 -16.35 10.41
C ASP A 218 6.92 -16.73 11.21
N GLY A 219 7.47 -15.75 11.95
CA GLY A 219 8.66 -15.95 12.79
C GLY A 219 10.00 -15.98 12.06
N LYS A 220 10.03 -15.71 10.76
CA LYS A 220 11.26 -15.70 9.93
C LYS A 220 11.52 -14.35 9.31
N VAL A 221 12.78 -14.07 8.98
CA VAL A 221 13.12 -12.94 8.13
C VAL A 221 12.69 -13.27 6.70
N PHE A 222 11.70 -12.54 6.20
CA PHE A 222 11.24 -12.66 4.82
C PHE A 222 12.13 -11.85 3.87
N SER A 223 12.49 -10.64 4.27
CA SER A 223 13.39 -9.76 3.53
C SER A 223 14.09 -8.81 4.52
N ALA A 224 15.33 -8.44 4.26
CA ALA A 224 16.09 -7.47 5.03
C ALA A 224 17.01 -6.69 4.09
N GLY A 225 17.24 -5.40 4.37
CA GLY A 225 18.10 -4.52 3.56
C GLY A 225 17.58 -3.10 3.51
N ASN A 226 17.95 -2.39 2.45
CA ASN A 226 17.48 -1.04 2.19
C ASN A 226 15.96 -0.99 1.99
N LEU A 227 15.35 0.12 2.34
CA LEU A 227 13.88 0.28 2.25
C LEU A 227 13.35 0.03 0.83
N ASP A 228 14.05 0.48 -0.21
CA ASP A 228 13.65 0.29 -1.62
C ASP A 228 13.61 -1.20 -2.03
N GLU A 229 14.45 -2.04 -1.40
CA GLU A 229 14.54 -3.48 -1.67
C GLU A 229 13.51 -4.29 -0.85
N VAL A 230 13.21 -3.81 0.35
CA VAL A 230 12.34 -4.52 1.30
C VAL A 230 10.88 -4.12 1.10
N LEU A 231 10.57 -2.83 0.95
CA LEU A 231 9.21 -2.32 0.82
C LEU A 231 8.75 -2.27 -0.64
N THR A 232 8.75 -3.41 -1.32
CA THR A 232 8.21 -3.55 -2.67
C THR A 232 6.72 -3.94 -2.64
N SER A 233 5.97 -3.60 -3.70
CA SER A 233 4.57 -4.04 -3.82
C SER A 233 4.41 -5.56 -3.73
N GLU A 234 5.40 -6.32 -4.21
CA GLU A 234 5.41 -7.78 -4.14
C GLU A 234 5.61 -8.28 -2.71
N ASN A 235 6.61 -7.77 -1.99
CA ASN A 235 6.88 -8.13 -0.60
C ASN A 235 5.69 -7.79 0.31
N ILE A 236 5.10 -6.60 0.12
CA ILE A 236 3.92 -6.17 0.88
C ILE A 236 2.75 -7.14 0.63
N ARG A 237 2.49 -7.51 -0.62
CA ARG A 237 1.46 -8.49 -0.96
C ARG A 237 1.73 -9.85 -0.33
N ASN A 238 2.97 -10.34 -0.42
CA ASN A 238 3.34 -11.66 0.09
C ASN A 238 3.27 -11.73 1.62
N VAL A 239 3.60 -10.66 2.32
CA VAL A 239 3.68 -10.63 3.79
C VAL A 239 2.35 -10.19 4.42
N PHE A 240 1.76 -9.09 3.95
CA PHE A 240 0.54 -8.52 4.54
C PHE A 240 -0.74 -8.99 3.85
N ARG A 241 -0.65 -9.70 2.71
CA ARG A 241 -1.80 -10.13 1.88
C ARG A 241 -2.64 -8.98 1.36
N VAL A 242 -2.01 -7.83 1.15
CA VAL A 242 -2.63 -6.60 0.66
C VAL A 242 -1.90 -6.15 -0.60
N ASN A 243 -2.65 -5.84 -1.64
CA ASN A 243 -2.06 -5.16 -2.80
C ASN A 243 -1.75 -3.71 -2.40
N ALA A 244 -0.59 -3.22 -2.79
CA ALA A 244 -0.19 -1.85 -2.49
C ALA A 244 0.56 -1.24 -3.68
N ILE A 245 0.36 0.06 -3.88
CA ILE A 245 1.19 0.88 -4.74
C ILE A 245 2.36 1.39 -3.89
N VAL A 246 3.58 1.19 -4.36
CA VAL A 246 4.79 1.73 -3.73
C VAL A 246 5.44 2.68 -4.72
N LYS A 247 5.55 3.95 -4.35
CA LYS A 247 6.18 5.02 -5.16
C LYS A 247 7.07 5.88 -4.28
N LYS A 248 8.03 6.58 -4.90
CA LYS A 248 8.78 7.62 -4.20
C LYS A 248 7.97 8.92 -4.21
N HIS A 249 7.82 9.51 -3.03
CA HIS A 249 7.15 10.79 -2.88
C HIS A 249 8.06 11.91 -3.42
N VAL A 250 7.53 12.73 -4.34
CA VAL A 250 8.31 13.71 -5.11
C VAL A 250 9.03 14.73 -4.21
N VAL A 251 8.40 15.15 -3.10
CA VAL A 251 8.95 16.18 -2.22
C VAL A 251 9.94 15.60 -1.21
N THR A 252 9.62 14.46 -0.60
CA THR A 252 10.42 13.88 0.51
C THR A 252 11.43 12.85 0.05
N ASN A 253 11.34 12.39 -1.20
CA ASN A 253 12.10 11.27 -1.78
C ASN A 253 12.03 9.96 -0.96
N SER A 254 11.12 9.89 0.02
CA SER A 254 10.83 8.67 0.76
C SER A 254 9.81 7.81 0.01
N LEU A 255 9.80 6.50 0.29
CA LEU A 255 8.76 5.62 -0.22
C LEU A 255 7.40 6.02 0.36
N PHE A 256 6.39 5.96 -0.49
CA PHE A 256 4.98 6.11 -0.11
C PHE A 256 4.22 4.85 -0.50
N ILE A 257 3.60 4.23 0.49
CA ILE A 257 2.87 2.97 0.37
C ILE A 257 1.38 3.27 0.49
N LEU A 258 0.64 3.04 -0.58
CA LEU A 258 -0.81 3.17 -0.61
C LEU A 258 -1.44 1.77 -0.66
N PRO A 259 -2.00 1.26 0.44
CA PRO A 259 -2.73 0.00 0.45
C PRO A 259 -3.98 0.10 -0.41
N LEU A 260 -4.26 -0.93 -1.17
CA LEU A 260 -5.49 -1.05 -1.93
C LEU A 260 -6.44 -2.01 -1.23
N SER A 261 -7.72 -1.74 -1.32
CA SER A 261 -8.75 -2.65 -0.81
C SER A 261 -8.54 -4.06 -1.40
N PRO A 262 -8.75 -5.12 -0.60
CA PRO A 262 -8.72 -6.48 -1.13
C PRO A 262 -9.65 -6.56 -2.34
N GLN A 263 -9.14 -7.09 -3.45
CA GLN A 263 -10.01 -7.40 -4.58
C GLN A 263 -11.10 -8.36 -4.06
N LYS A 264 -12.35 -7.91 -4.06
CA LYS A 264 -13.46 -8.84 -4.00
C LYS A 264 -13.33 -9.67 -5.25
N SER A 265 -13.02 -10.93 -5.13
CA SER A 265 -13.03 -11.86 -6.25
C SER A 265 -14.49 -12.13 -6.60
N SER A 266 -15.11 -11.20 -7.29
CA SER A 266 -16.38 -11.49 -7.96
C SER A 266 -16.13 -12.57 -9.00
N PRO A 267 -17.05 -13.53 -9.18
CA PRO A 267 -16.90 -14.54 -10.22
C PRO A 267 -16.67 -13.84 -11.57
N ALA A 268 -15.73 -14.36 -12.35
CA ALA A 268 -15.39 -13.77 -13.65
C ALA A 268 -16.66 -13.67 -14.51
N ARG A 269 -16.99 -12.45 -14.92
CA ARG A 269 -18.10 -12.19 -15.86
C ARG A 269 -17.65 -12.54 -17.28
N LYS A 270 -18.59 -13.00 -18.10
CA LYS A 270 -18.31 -13.31 -19.51
C LYS A 270 -18.11 -12.06 -20.38
N CYS A 271 -18.53 -10.89 -19.90
CA CYS A 271 -18.49 -9.64 -20.65
C CYS A 271 -17.11 -8.98 -20.58
N SER A 272 -16.61 -8.57 -21.72
CA SER A 272 -15.38 -7.81 -21.87
C SER A 272 -15.67 -6.35 -22.23
N ILE A 273 -14.98 -5.42 -21.54
CA ILE A 273 -15.21 -3.99 -21.71
C ILE A 273 -13.90 -3.35 -22.20
N HIS A 274 -13.99 -2.55 -23.27
CA HIS A 274 -12.89 -1.71 -23.71
C HIS A 274 -13.13 -0.26 -23.30
N LEU A 275 -12.18 0.33 -22.56
CA LEU A 275 -12.28 1.71 -22.10
C LEU A 275 -11.50 2.66 -23.01
N ILE A 276 -12.19 3.70 -23.46
CA ILE A 276 -11.58 4.90 -24.06
C ILE A 276 -11.53 5.95 -22.96
N CYS A 277 -10.35 6.19 -22.43
CA CYS A 277 -10.11 7.07 -21.28
C CYS A 277 -8.78 7.80 -21.43
N GLY A 278 -8.37 8.56 -20.44
CA GLY A 278 -7.17 9.36 -20.35
C GLY A 278 -7.34 10.48 -19.33
N ALA A 279 -6.25 11.12 -18.95
CA ALA A 279 -6.23 12.19 -17.94
C ALA A 279 -6.86 11.81 -16.60
N GLY A 280 -6.74 10.53 -16.20
CA GLY A 280 -7.27 10.01 -14.94
C GLY A 280 -8.77 9.69 -14.92
N THR A 281 -9.48 9.86 -16.04
CA THR A 281 -10.95 9.67 -16.08
C THR A 281 -11.37 8.20 -16.05
N GLY A 282 -10.46 7.28 -16.38
CA GLY A 282 -10.69 5.83 -16.39
C GLY A 282 -10.23 5.10 -15.15
N ALA A 283 -9.35 5.69 -14.34
CA ALA A 283 -8.64 5.01 -13.25
C ALA A 283 -9.60 4.35 -12.22
N ALA A 284 -10.56 5.10 -11.70
CA ALA A 284 -11.55 4.58 -10.76
C ALA A 284 -12.43 3.50 -11.41
N LEU A 285 -12.86 3.73 -12.65
CA LEU A 285 -13.72 2.82 -13.39
C LEU A 285 -13.01 1.49 -13.71
N MET A 286 -11.74 1.52 -14.11
CA MET A 286 -10.91 0.31 -14.30
C MET A 286 -10.90 -0.56 -13.05
N LYS A 287 -10.71 0.07 -11.88
CA LYS A 287 -10.69 -0.64 -10.60
C LYS A 287 -12.04 -1.28 -10.30
N ILE A 288 -13.13 -0.52 -10.39
CA ILE A 288 -14.47 -1.01 -10.07
C ILE A 288 -14.88 -2.15 -11.02
N LEU A 289 -14.69 -1.98 -12.33
CA LEU A 289 -15.02 -3.01 -13.32
C LEU A 289 -14.20 -4.29 -13.09
N SER A 290 -12.91 -4.16 -12.76
CA SER A 290 -12.08 -5.32 -12.44
C SER A 290 -12.54 -6.03 -11.17
N ASP A 291 -12.94 -5.28 -10.13
CA ASP A 291 -13.47 -5.82 -8.88
C ASP A 291 -14.82 -6.53 -9.07
N GLU A 292 -15.64 -6.04 -9.99
CA GLU A 292 -16.91 -6.65 -10.39
C GLU A 292 -16.75 -7.87 -11.33
N GLY A 293 -15.50 -8.21 -11.70
CA GLY A 293 -15.17 -9.41 -12.47
C GLY A 293 -15.25 -9.25 -13.99
N TYR A 294 -15.37 -8.00 -14.50
CA TYR A 294 -15.28 -7.75 -15.95
C TYR A 294 -13.88 -7.94 -16.48
N SER A 295 -13.75 -8.45 -17.71
CA SER A 295 -12.50 -8.42 -18.45
C SER A 295 -12.32 -7.05 -19.08
N VAL A 296 -11.41 -6.25 -18.51
CA VAL A 296 -11.20 -4.85 -18.95
C VAL A 296 -9.97 -4.76 -19.83
N THR A 297 -10.08 -3.97 -20.90
CA THR A 297 -8.98 -3.48 -21.74
C THR A 297 -9.09 -1.98 -21.90
N ALA A 298 -8.01 -1.27 -22.23
CA ALA A 298 -8.06 0.17 -22.46
C ALA A 298 -7.11 0.63 -23.58
N GLY A 299 -7.38 1.79 -24.15
CA GLY A 299 -6.48 2.41 -25.10
C GLY A 299 -7.15 3.42 -26.05
N VAL A 300 -6.36 4.18 -26.79
CA VAL A 300 -4.89 4.32 -26.67
C VAL A 300 -4.57 5.30 -25.54
N LEU A 301 -3.65 4.94 -24.66
CA LEU A 301 -3.21 5.79 -23.56
C LEU A 301 -1.78 6.27 -23.78
N ASN A 302 -1.47 7.48 -23.36
CA ASN A 302 -0.07 7.93 -23.33
C ASN A 302 0.65 7.33 -22.12
N VAL A 303 1.90 6.91 -22.29
CA VAL A 303 2.77 6.55 -21.19
C VAL A 303 2.90 7.74 -20.23
N LEU A 304 2.88 7.51 -18.92
CA LEU A 304 2.81 8.51 -17.83
C LEU A 304 1.42 9.12 -17.59
N ASP A 305 0.38 8.72 -18.33
CA ASP A 305 -0.99 9.05 -17.97
C ASP A 305 -1.41 8.27 -16.70
N THR A 306 -2.21 8.89 -15.84
CA THR A 306 -2.73 8.25 -14.61
C THR A 306 -3.51 6.98 -14.90
N ASP A 307 -4.26 6.95 -16.01
CA ASP A 307 -5.01 5.78 -16.46
C ASP A 307 -4.08 4.66 -16.93
N PHE A 308 -2.97 5.01 -17.59
CA PHE A 308 -1.94 4.04 -17.97
C PHE A 308 -1.28 3.42 -16.74
N GLU A 309 -0.88 4.23 -15.75
CA GLU A 309 -0.32 3.73 -14.49
C GLU A 309 -1.28 2.80 -13.74
N THR A 310 -2.57 3.17 -13.72
CA THR A 310 -3.63 2.37 -13.12
C THR A 310 -3.82 1.04 -13.86
N ALA A 311 -3.84 1.08 -15.19
CA ALA A 311 -3.96 -0.13 -16.00
C ALA A 311 -2.77 -1.08 -15.81
N GLN A 312 -1.55 -0.56 -15.76
CA GLN A 312 -0.36 -1.37 -15.44
C GLN A 312 -0.48 -2.03 -14.08
N PHE A 313 -0.91 -1.26 -13.08
CA PHE A 313 -1.07 -1.76 -11.72
C PHE A 313 -2.12 -2.87 -11.64
N LEU A 314 -3.28 -2.69 -12.29
CA LEU A 314 -4.35 -3.68 -12.34
C LEU A 314 -4.08 -4.82 -13.34
N LYS A 315 -2.94 -4.78 -14.06
CA LYS A 315 -2.57 -5.72 -15.14
C LYS A 315 -3.61 -5.76 -16.26
N ILE A 316 -4.27 -4.64 -16.51
CA ILE A 316 -5.21 -4.47 -17.61
C ILE A 316 -4.41 -4.33 -18.92
N PRO A 317 -4.70 -5.12 -19.96
CA PRO A 317 -4.07 -4.97 -21.26
C PRO A 317 -4.40 -3.59 -21.86
N VAL A 318 -3.37 -2.88 -22.34
CA VAL A 318 -3.51 -1.54 -22.91
C VAL A 318 -2.71 -1.39 -24.19
N THR A 319 -3.20 -0.52 -25.09
CA THR A 319 -2.40 0.02 -26.20
C THR A 319 -1.87 1.38 -25.80
N THR A 320 -0.60 1.68 -26.10
CA THR A 320 0.08 2.89 -25.60
C THR A 320 0.82 3.64 -26.67
N GLU A 321 0.94 4.96 -26.47
CA GLU A 321 1.81 5.86 -27.22
C GLU A 321 2.80 6.58 -26.28
N ALA A 322 3.83 7.16 -26.86
CA ALA A 322 4.76 8.01 -26.15
C ALA A 322 4.05 9.24 -25.54
N PRO A 323 4.55 9.83 -24.46
CA PRO A 323 3.95 11.01 -23.85
C PRO A 323 3.84 12.15 -24.87
N PHE A 324 2.69 12.82 -24.86
CA PHE A 324 2.39 13.96 -25.75
C PHE A 324 2.47 13.68 -27.25
N SER A 325 2.50 12.42 -27.66
CA SER A 325 2.53 12.02 -29.07
C SER A 325 1.12 11.73 -29.59
N PRO A 326 0.84 12.04 -30.88
CA PRO A 326 -0.40 11.62 -31.51
C PRO A 326 -0.42 10.10 -31.70
N ILE A 327 -1.62 9.53 -31.78
CA ILE A 327 -1.82 8.09 -31.99
C ILE A 327 -1.29 7.72 -33.39
N THR A 328 -0.34 6.77 -33.43
CA THR A 328 0.22 6.25 -34.68
C THR A 328 -0.72 5.23 -35.33
N GLU A 329 -0.59 5.04 -36.68
CA GLU A 329 -1.37 4.02 -37.39
C GLU A 329 -1.16 2.59 -36.82
N LYS A 330 0.06 2.27 -36.36
CA LYS A 330 0.40 0.99 -35.79
C LYS A 330 -0.41 0.77 -34.51
N THR A 331 -0.41 1.75 -33.60
CA THR A 331 -1.11 1.69 -32.33
C THR A 331 -2.62 1.72 -32.53
N GLN A 332 -3.11 2.50 -33.50
CA GLN A 332 -4.51 2.51 -33.90
C GLN A 332 -5.00 1.12 -34.33
N LYS A 333 -4.24 0.44 -35.20
CA LYS A 333 -4.59 -0.92 -35.68
C LYS A 333 -4.62 -1.91 -34.51
N ALA A 334 -3.65 -1.84 -33.61
CA ALA A 334 -3.61 -2.67 -32.41
C ALA A 334 -4.82 -2.42 -31.49
N ASN A 335 -5.18 -1.15 -31.29
CA ASN A 335 -6.33 -0.76 -30.48
C ASN A 335 -7.65 -1.26 -31.09
N LEU A 336 -7.86 -1.08 -32.38
CA LEU A 336 -9.03 -1.60 -33.08
C LEU A 336 -9.15 -3.12 -32.99
N ALA A 337 -8.02 -3.85 -33.05
CA ALA A 337 -7.99 -5.30 -32.87
C ALA A 337 -8.36 -5.70 -31.42
N MET A 338 -8.04 -4.87 -30.44
CA MET A 338 -8.44 -5.07 -29.03
C MET A 338 -9.92 -4.74 -28.85
N MET A 339 -10.39 -3.61 -29.38
CA MET A 339 -11.79 -3.19 -29.35
C MET A 339 -12.72 -4.22 -30.01
N SER A 340 -12.30 -4.85 -31.10
CA SER A 340 -13.12 -5.85 -31.80
C SER A 340 -13.41 -7.12 -31.00
N LYS A 341 -12.68 -7.35 -29.91
CA LYS A 341 -12.90 -8.48 -28.99
C LYS A 341 -13.75 -8.09 -27.78
N ALA A 342 -14.05 -6.81 -27.63
CA ALA A 342 -14.85 -6.33 -26.51
C ALA A 342 -16.34 -6.53 -26.77
N SER A 343 -17.09 -6.88 -25.72
CA SER A 343 -18.55 -6.96 -25.74
C SER A 343 -19.18 -5.56 -25.75
N THR A 344 -18.51 -4.60 -25.13
CA THR A 344 -18.98 -3.21 -25.01
C THR A 344 -17.79 -2.25 -24.98
N ILE A 345 -17.93 -1.10 -25.61
CA ILE A 345 -16.98 0.01 -25.52
C ILE A 345 -17.57 1.06 -24.58
N VAL A 346 -16.76 1.56 -23.66
CA VAL A 346 -17.14 2.66 -22.78
C VAL A 346 -16.20 3.83 -23.00
N VAL A 347 -16.77 4.99 -23.35
CA VAL A 347 -16.04 6.25 -23.48
C VAL A 347 -16.28 7.05 -22.22
N THR A 348 -15.18 7.38 -21.49
CA THR A 348 -15.24 8.19 -20.27
C THR A 348 -15.33 9.70 -20.62
N SER A 349 -15.45 10.54 -19.58
CA SER A 349 -15.43 12.01 -19.77
C SER A 349 -14.03 12.56 -20.08
N VAL A 350 -13.25 11.85 -20.88
CA VAL A 350 -11.89 12.24 -21.26
C VAL A 350 -11.87 13.55 -22.08
N PRO A 351 -10.92 14.48 -21.82
CA PRO A 351 -10.70 15.63 -22.69
C PRO A 351 -10.13 15.19 -24.05
N PHE A 352 -10.73 15.68 -25.14
CA PHE A 352 -10.28 15.38 -26.49
C PHE A 352 -9.47 16.53 -27.09
N GLY A 353 -8.24 16.22 -27.46
CA GLY A 353 -7.35 17.05 -28.25
C GLY A 353 -6.99 16.40 -29.59
N HIS A 354 -6.18 17.07 -30.39
CA HIS A 354 -5.74 16.52 -31.70
C HIS A 354 -4.98 15.19 -31.53
N GLY A 355 -4.28 14.99 -30.42
CA GLY A 355 -3.47 13.79 -30.17
C GLY A 355 -4.28 12.53 -29.88
N ASN A 356 -5.48 12.63 -29.31
CA ASN A 356 -6.31 11.50 -28.90
C ASN A 356 -7.68 11.43 -29.60
N LEU A 357 -7.98 12.34 -30.54
CA LEU A 357 -9.24 12.38 -31.30
C LEU A 357 -9.49 11.04 -32.02
N GLN A 358 -8.43 10.36 -32.43
CA GLN A 358 -8.45 9.08 -33.10
C GLN A 358 -9.14 7.99 -32.23
N ASN A 359 -9.11 8.09 -30.92
CA ASN A 359 -9.82 7.17 -30.04
C ASN A 359 -11.34 7.28 -30.22
N LEU A 360 -11.85 8.50 -30.40
CA LEU A 360 -13.29 8.72 -30.66
C LEU A 360 -13.70 8.25 -32.04
N GLU A 361 -12.87 8.45 -33.05
CA GLU A 361 -13.08 7.88 -34.37
C GLU A 361 -13.10 6.36 -34.36
N ASN A 362 -12.24 5.74 -33.54
CA ASN A 362 -12.23 4.29 -33.37
C ASN A 362 -13.50 3.79 -32.68
N ALA A 363 -14.05 4.54 -31.72
CA ALA A 363 -15.36 4.22 -31.10
C ALA A 363 -16.47 4.24 -32.15
N LYS A 364 -16.48 5.27 -33.01
CA LYS A 364 -17.44 5.35 -34.13
C LYS A 364 -17.36 4.14 -35.06
N LYS A 365 -16.13 3.80 -35.50
CA LYS A 365 -15.88 2.61 -36.35
C LYS A 365 -16.31 1.30 -35.72
N ALA A 366 -16.15 1.16 -34.40
CA ALA A 366 -16.57 -0.03 -33.68
C ALA A 366 -18.09 -0.11 -33.57
N LEU A 367 -18.76 1.01 -33.31
CA LEU A 367 -20.22 1.09 -33.28
C LEU A 367 -20.82 0.78 -34.65
N GLU A 368 -20.25 1.30 -35.74
CA GLU A 368 -20.64 0.97 -37.11
C GLU A 368 -20.51 -0.53 -37.45
N LYS A 369 -19.61 -1.24 -36.76
CA LYS A 369 -19.45 -2.71 -36.82
C LYS A 369 -20.39 -3.47 -35.88
N GLY A 370 -21.26 -2.78 -35.18
CA GLY A 370 -22.26 -3.39 -34.30
C GLY A 370 -21.78 -3.65 -32.87
N ILE A 371 -20.65 -3.09 -32.44
CA ILE A 371 -20.19 -3.21 -31.06
C ILE A 371 -20.88 -2.14 -30.21
N PRO A 372 -21.67 -2.50 -29.20
CA PRO A 372 -22.35 -1.56 -28.31
C PRO A 372 -21.38 -0.56 -27.72
N THR A 373 -21.75 0.71 -27.74
CA THR A 373 -20.90 1.80 -27.24
C THR A 373 -21.71 2.64 -26.25
N ILE A 374 -21.19 2.82 -25.04
CA ILE A 374 -21.76 3.64 -23.99
C ILE A 374 -20.83 4.82 -23.74
N VAL A 375 -21.38 6.02 -23.70
CA VAL A 375 -20.65 7.27 -23.47
C VAL A 375 -21.05 7.85 -22.12
N ILE A 376 -20.09 8.03 -21.23
CA ILE A 376 -20.31 8.74 -19.97
C ILE A 376 -20.22 10.24 -20.25
N ASP A 377 -21.34 10.93 -20.15
CA ASP A 377 -21.46 12.37 -20.43
C ASP A 377 -21.72 13.15 -19.15
N GLU A 378 -20.92 12.89 -18.13
CA GLU A 378 -20.93 13.59 -16.84
C GLU A 378 -20.44 15.04 -17.00
N VAL A 379 -19.42 15.24 -17.84
CA VAL A 379 -18.89 16.55 -18.21
C VAL A 379 -19.26 16.83 -19.67
N PRO A 380 -20.01 17.90 -19.98
CA PRO A 380 -20.42 18.22 -21.34
C PRO A 380 -19.25 18.30 -22.31
N ILE A 381 -19.45 17.78 -23.54
CA ILE A 381 -18.37 17.73 -24.55
C ILE A 381 -17.83 19.12 -24.89
N GLU A 382 -18.66 20.16 -24.81
CA GLU A 382 -18.27 21.55 -25.07
C GLU A 382 -17.13 22.04 -24.18
N SER A 383 -17.06 21.56 -22.93
CA SER A 383 -16.01 21.96 -21.98
C SER A 383 -14.72 21.14 -22.09
N ARG A 384 -14.73 20.04 -22.85
CA ARG A 384 -13.60 19.13 -23.02
C ARG A 384 -13.20 18.87 -24.46
N ASP A 385 -13.75 19.63 -25.41
CA ASP A 385 -13.36 19.61 -26.82
C ASP A 385 -12.28 20.67 -27.12
N PHE A 386 -11.06 20.21 -27.29
CA PHE A 386 -9.90 21.01 -27.67
C PHE A 386 -9.51 20.79 -29.15
N THR A 387 -10.50 20.34 -29.99
CA THR A 387 -10.30 19.97 -31.39
C THR A 387 -11.00 20.92 -32.38
N GLN A 388 -11.41 22.11 -31.91
CA GLN A 388 -12.16 23.08 -32.70
C GLN A 388 -13.50 22.55 -33.22
N GLY A 389 -14.23 21.77 -32.37
CA GLY A 389 -15.54 21.24 -32.64
C GLY A 389 -15.58 19.84 -33.26
N LYS A 390 -14.45 19.26 -33.69
CA LYS A 390 -14.43 17.91 -34.28
C LYS A 390 -14.86 16.82 -33.31
N ALA A 391 -14.46 16.91 -32.04
CA ALA A 391 -14.89 15.94 -31.03
C ALA A 391 -16.42 16.03 -30.81
N LYS A 392 -16.97 17.24 -30.79
CA LYS A 392 -18.43 17.46 -30.70
C LYS A 392 -19.18 16.88 -31.88
N GLU A 393 -18.68 17.02 -33.10
CA GLU A 393 -19.26 16.38 -34.29
C GLU A 393 -19.27 14.85 -34.18
N LEU A 394 -18.15 14.25 -33.73
CA LEU A 394 -18.07 12.80 -33.51
C LEU A 394 -19.01 12.31 -32.43
N PHE A 395 -19.22 13.09 -31.36
CA PHE A 395 -20.22 12.77 -30.34
C PHE A 395 -21.66 12.78 -30.90
N ALA A 396 -21.98 13.76 -31.75
CA ALA A 396 -23.26 13.79 -32.43
C ALA A 396 -23.44 12.58 -33.36
N ASP A 397 -22.36 12.18 -34.08
CA ASP A 397 -22.36 10.97 -34.88
C ASP A 397 -22.57 9.69 -34.09
N LEU A 398 -21.88 9.53 -32.95
CA LEU A 398 -22.07 8.39 -32.04
C LEU A 398 -23.54 8.30 -31.57
N LYS A 399 -24.13 9.44 -31.18
CA LYS A 399 -25.54 9.51 -30.78
C LYS A 399 -26.47 9.11 -31.90
N ARG A 400 -26.22 9.58 -33.13
CA ARG A 400 -27.02 9.24 -34.31
C ARG A 400 -26.90 7.75 -34.67
N LEU A 401 -25.73 7.15 -34.47
CA LEU A 401 -25.46 5.73 -34.71
C LEU A 401 -26.01 4.81 -33.61
N GLY A 402 -26.60 5.36 -32.55
CA GLY A 402 -27.23 4.60 -31.49
C GLY A 402 -26.34 4.28 -30.29
N ALA A 403 -25.26 5.04 -30.05
CA ALA A 403 -24.53 4.96 -28.80
C ALA A 403 -25.44 5.39 -27.64
N GLU A 404 -25.34 4.67 -26.53
CA GLU A 404 -26.04 5.02 -25.28
C GLU A 404 -25.27 6.08 -24.51
N PHE A 405 -25.96 7.12 -24.04
CA PHE A 405 -25.37 8.20 -23.25
C PHE A 405 -25.86 8.12 -21.80
N VAL A 406 -24.95 8.02 -20.84
CA VAL A 406 -25.21 7.93 -19.42
C VAL A 406 -24.58 9.08 -18.68
N LYS A 407 -25.21 9.55 -17.59
CA LYS A 407 -24.75 10.74 -16.86
C LYS A 407 -23.66 10.44 -15.82
N ASN A 408 -23.58 9.19 -15.34
CA ASN A 408 -22.67 8.81 -14.27
C ASN A 408 -22.40 7.31 -14.27
N GLN A 409 -21.50 6.88 -13.37
CA GLN A 409 -21.12 5.49 -13.24
C GLN A 409 -22.29 4.56 -12.83
N ASN A 410 -23.25 5.05 -12.03
CA ASN A 410 -24.40 4.22 -11.61
C ASN A 410 -25.29 3.86 -12.81
N GLU A 411 -25.58 4.84 -13.69
CA GLU A 411 -26.32 4.59 -14.91
C GLU A 411 -25.55 3.64 -15.85
N LEU A 412 -24.21 3.77 -15.94
CA LEU A 412 -23.38 2.84 -16.70
C LEU A 412 -23.57 1.40 -16.21
N PHE A 413 -23.53 1.15 -14.90
CA PHE A 413 -23.72 -0.21 -14.37
C PHE A 413 -25.12 -0.74 -14.60
N GLN A 414 -26.14 0.11 -14.58
CA GLN A 414 -27.51 -0.29 -14.95
C GLN A 414 -27.56 -0.74 -16.42
N SER A 415 -26.98 0.04 -17.33
CA SER A 415 -26.90 -0.30 -18.77
C SER A 415 -26.12 -1.58 -19.03
N LEU A 416 -24.99 -1.78 -18.35
CA LEU A 416 -24.17 -2.99 -18.46
C LEU A 416 -24.96 -4.24 -17.98
N ASN A 417 -25.67 -4.17 -16.87
CA ASN A 417 -26.46 -5.29 -16.35
C ASN A 417 -27.61 -5.65 -17.30
N VAL A 418 -28.31 -4.66 -17.86
CA VAL A 418 -29.38 -4.89 -18.85
C VAL A 418 -28.82 -5.54 -20.13
N SER A 419 -27.63 -5.13 -20.57
CA SER A 419 -26.96 -5.72 -21.73
C SER A 419 -26.55 -7.18 -21.48
N GLU A 420 -26.05 -7.50 -20.27
CA GLU A 420 -25.71 -8.88 -19.89
C GLU A 420 -26.94 -9.80 -19.84
N GLU A 421 -28.07 -9.32 -19.29
CA GLU A 421 -29.32 -10.08 -19.25
C GLU A 421 -29.84 -10.40 -20.65
N LYS A 422 -29.78 -9.42 -21.55
CA LYS A 422 -30.16 -9.62 -22.96
C LYS A 422 -29.30 -10.66 -23.65
N THR A 423 -27.97 -10.58 -23.41
CA THR A 423 -27.00 -11.53 -24.00
C THR A 423 -27.25 -12.94 -23.45
N ARG A 424 -27.48 -13.09 -22.14
CA ARG A 424 -27.76 -14.36 -21.49
C ARG A 424 -29.08 -15.00 -22.05
N HIS A 425 -30.13 -14.22 -22.15
CA HIS A 425 -31.37 -14.69 -22.73
C HIS A 425 -31.23 -15.15 -24.19
N ALA A 426 -30.46 -14.40 -24.99
CA ALA A 426 -30.17 -14.78 -26.37
C ALA A 426 -29.34 -16.08 -26.46
N GLU A 427 -28.37 -16.28 -25.58
CA GLU A 427 -27.60 -17.53 -25.50
C GLU A 427 -28.47 -18.71 -25.04
N GLU A 428 -29.30 -18.52 -24.04
CA GLU A 428 -30.27 -19.53 -23.54
C GLU A 428 -31.28 -19.94 -24.62
N GLU A 429 -31.80 -18.97 -25.36
CA GLU A 429 -32.74 -19.23 -26.47
C GLU A 429 -32.02 -19.95 -27.63
N LYS A 430 -30.77 -19.55 -27.96
CA LYS A 430 -29.96 -20.25 -28.97
C LYS A 430 -29.64 -21.69 -28.52
N ALA A 431 -29.31 -21.91 -27.27
CA ALA A 431 -29.09 -23.24 -26.71
C ALA A 431 -30.37 -24.10 -26.74
N ARG A 432 -31.52 -23.49 -26.45
CA ARG A 432 -32.83 -24.15 -26.52
C ARG A 432 -33.20 -24.53 -27.95
N ILE A 433 -32.95 -23.67 -28.93
CA ILE A 433 -33.14 -23.96 -30.35
C ILE A 433 -32.23 -25.09 -30.82
N LEU A 434 -30.97 -25.06 -30.41
CA LEU A 434 -29.98 -26.12 -30.75
C LEU A 434 -30.29 -27.47 -30.10
N SER A 435 -30.84 -27.49 -28.90
CA SER A 435 -31.23 -28.74 -28.21
C SER A 435 -32.46 -29.44 -28.85
N HIS A 436 -33.27 -28.70 -29.61
CA HIS A 436 -34.45 -29.24 -30.32
C HIS A 436 -34.12 -29.67 -31.76
N LEU A 437 -32.89 -29.48 -32.23
CA LEU A 437 -32.44 -29.90 -33.55
C LEU A 437 -31.93 -31.36 -33.49
N LYS A 438 -32.46 -32.22 -34.35
CA LYS A 438 -32.02 -33.63 -34.46
C LYS A 438 -30.53 -33.71 -34.90
N PRO A 439 -29.75 -34.65 -34.38
CA PRO A 439 -28.34 -34.84 -34.81
C PRO A 439 -28.27 -35.12 -36.29
N GLY A 440 -27.56 -34.27 -37.07
CA GLY A 440 -27.32 -34.50 -38.49
C GLY A 440 -27.70 -33.37 -39.44
N THR A 441 -28.32 -32.27 -38.98
CA THR A 441 -28.62 -31.12 -39.83
C THR A 441 -27.57 -30.05 -39.74
N THR A 442 -26.82 -29.86 -40.81
CA THR A 442 -25.89 -28.72 -40.99
C THR A 442 -26.66 -27.49 -41.44
N PHE A 443 -26.79 -26.51 -40.52
CA PHE A 443 -27.37 -25.18 -40.85
C PHE A 443 -26.21 -24.14 -40.99
N LYS A 444 -26.33 -23.26 -42.00
CA LYS A 444 -25.46 -22.07 -42.10
C LYS A 444 -25.96 -21.02 -41.11
N GLU A 445 -25.02 -20.30 -40.46
CA GLU A 445 -25.31 -19.28 -39.41
C GLU A 445 -26.38 -18.25 -39.82
N LYS A 446 -26.58 -18.00 -41.12
CA LYS A 446 -27.61 -17.08 -41.63
C LYS A 446 -29.06 -17.54 -41.39
N ASP A 447 -29.30 -18.83 -41.21
CA ASP A 447 -30.65 -19.37 -41.07
C ASP A 447 -31.16 -19.28 -39.62
N ILE A 448 -30.25 -19.14 -38.67
CA ILE A 448 -30.60 -19.01 -37.25
C ILE A 448 -31.02 -17.55 -36.95
N ALA A 449 -30.38 -16.56 -37.56
CA ALA A 449 -30.71 -15.16 -37.40
C ALA A 449 -32.10 -14.78 -37.95
N SER A 450 -32.57 -15.46 -38.99
CA SER A 450 -33.89 -15.18 -39.60
C SER A 450 -35.06 -15.74 -38.79
N LYS A 451 -34.85 -16.72 -37.88
CA LYS A 451 -35.88 -17.29 -37.00
C LYS A 451 -36.01 -16.53 -35.68
N CYS A 452 -34.97 -15.93 -35.16
CA CYS A 452 -35.03 -15.07 -33.97
C CYS A 452 -35.73 -13.71 -34.21
N GLY A 453 -35.81 -13.24 -35.46
CA GLY A 453 -36.44 -11.95 -35.80
C GLY A 453 -37.94 -11.99 -36.02
N LYS A 454 -38.61 -13.15 -35.97
CA LYS A 454 -40.04 -13.27 -36.30
C LYS A 454 -41.03 -13.45 -35.12
N THR A 455 -40.52 -13.50 -33.88
CA THR A 455 -41.39 -13.73 -32.70
C THR A 455 -41.82 -12.47 -31.95
N ASN A 456 -41.46 -11.27 -32.41
CA ASN A 456 -41.85 -10.00 -31.75
C ASN A 456 -42.93 -9.21 -32.47
N GLY A 457 -43.79 -9.83 -33.26
CA GLY A 457 -44.81 -9.14 -34.03
C GLY A 457 -46.23 -9.78 -34.03
N GLU A 458 -46.67 -10.39 -32.95
CA GLU A 458 -48.11 -10.75 -32.85
C GLU A 458 -48.51 -11.02 -31.39
N THR A 459 -48.79 -9.98 -30.62
CA THR A 459 -49.77 -10.00 -29.51
C THR A 459 -50.24 -8.58 -29.25
N GLY A 460 -51.22 -8.14 -30.05
CA GLY A 460 -52.00 -6.93 -29.84
C GLY A 460 -53.37 -7.10 -30.54
N ASN A 461 -54.34 -7.63 -29.83
CA ASN A 461 -55.77 -7.41 -29.87
C ASN A 461 -56.57 -8.71 -29.58
N LYS A 462 -56.98 -8.86 -28.35
CA LYS A 462 -58.41 -9.04 -28.00
C LYS A 462 -58.56 -8.91 -26.48
#